data_08a275dc79d1442abf0274b21f8109ab
#
_entry.id   08a275dc79d1442abf0274b21f8109ab
#
_cell.length_a   1.000
_cell.length_b   1.000
_cell.length_c   1.000
_cell.angle_alpha   90.00
_cell.angle_beta   90.00
_cell.angle_gamma   90.00
#
_symmetry.space_group_name_H-M   'P 1'
#
loop_
_entity.id
_entity.type
_entity.pdbx_description
1 polymer ?
#
loop_
_entity_poly.entity_id
_entity_poly.type
_entity_poly.pdbx_seq_one_letter_code
_entity_poly.pdbx_strand_id
1 'polypeptide(L)'
;MELISCRDVCFSYPGCDQQALQNVNFTIRRSEFVVLCGKSGCGKSTLLRHLKKNLMPYGNLMGSICYCGHEIETLDERVSAAEIGFVQQSPDNQIVTDKVFHELAFGLESLGMDNRTMKRRVAEMASFFGIQT
;
A
#
# COMPACT_ATOMS: atom_id res chain seq x y z
N MET A 1 -3.67 -19.48 2.29
CA MET A 1 -2.39 -18.83 2.56
C MET A 1 -2.63 -17.38 2.95
N GLU A 2 -2.12 -17.00 4.08
CA GLU A 2 -2.29 -15.63 4.59
C GLU A 2 -1.42 -14.66 3.79
N LEU A 3 -2.04 -13.65 3.21
CA LEU A 3 -1.33 -12.60 2.49
C LEU A 3 -0.89 -11.49 3.45
N ILE A 4 -1.84 -10.98 4.23
CA ILE A 4 -1.60 -9.96 5.25
C ILE A 4 -2.15 -10.47 6.57
N SER A 5 -1.40 -10.29 7.65
CA SER A 5 -1.87 -10.60 8.99
C SER A 5 -1.49 -9.50 9.96
N CYS A 6 -2.45 -9.09 10.76
CA CYS A 6 -2.25 -8.15 11.86
C CYS A 6 -2.59 -8.87 13.17
N ARG A 7 -1.69 -8.82 14.14
CA ARG A 7 -1.86 -9.47 15.44
C ARG A 7 -1.57 -8.49 16.57
N ASP A 8 -2.57 -8.25 17.39
CA ASP A 8 -2.48 -7.38 18.57
C ASP A 8 -1.89 -6.00 18.25
N VAL A 9 -2.28 -5.43 17.10
CA VAL A 9 -1.73 -4.17 16.64
C VAL A 9 -2.33 -3.01 17.42
N CYS A 10 -1.47 -2.26 18.08
CA CYS A 10 -1.80 -1.02 18.76
C CYS A 10 -0.86 0.07 18.25
N PHE A 11 -1.40 1.26 18.01
CA PHE A 11 -0.58 2.38 17.55
C PHE A 11 -1.08 3.69 18.15
N SER A 12 -0.14 4.51 18.59
CA SER A 12 -0.39 5.88 19.03
C SER A 12 0.57 6.84 18.37
N TYR A 13 0.05 8.01 17.95
CA TYR A 13 0.88 9.07 17.41
C TYR A 13 1.70 9.71 18.53
N PRO A 14 2.87 10.31 18.19
CA PRO A 14 3.71 10.97 19.19
C PRO A 14 2.93 12.09 19.93
N GLY A 15 3.05 12.12 21.25
CA GLY A 15 2.39 13.13 22.05
C GLY A 15 0.90 12.95 22.25
N CYS A 16 0.32 11.84 21.75
CA CYS A 16 -1.09 11.52 21.95
C CYS A 16 -1.23 10.42 22.99
N ASP A 17 -2.08 10.65 23.99
CA ASP A 17 -2.38 9.66 25.01
C ASP A 17 -3.32 8.57 24.49
N GLN A 18 -4.13 8.91 23.49
CA GLN A 18 -5.13 8.02 22.93
C GLN A 18 -4.53 7.21 21.77
N GLN A 19 -4.80 5.90 21.76
CA GLN A 19 -4.35 5.04 20.67
C GLN A 19 -5.24 5.21 19.44
N ALA A 20 -4.59 5.38 18.27
CA ALA A 20 -5.29 5.41 16.99
C ALA A 20 -5.75 4.01 16.57
N LEU A 21 -4.98 2.99 16.92
CA LEU A 21 -5.31 1.58 16.70
C LEU A 21 -5.23 0.85 18.03
N GLN A 22 -6.24 0.01 18.31
CA GLN A 22 -6.32 -0.74 19.56
C GLN A 22 -6.62 -2.20 19.27
N ASN A 23 -5.69 -3.09 19.64
CA ASN A 23 -5.85 -4.53 19.55
C ASN A 23 -6.45 -5.00 18.20
N VAL A 24 -5.87 -4.52 17.11
CA VAL A 24 -6.34 -4.86 15.77
C VAL A 24 -5.84 -6.25 15.40
N ASN A 25 -6.77 -7.13 15.09
CA ASN A 25 -6.48 -8.52 14.69
C ASN A 25 -7.28 -8.86 13.45
N PHE A 26 -6.62 -9.20 12.36
CA PHE A 26 -7.29 -9.71 11.17
C PHE A 26 -6.28 -10.39 10.25
N THR A 27 -6.80 -11.17 9.33
CA THR A 27 -6.01 -11.84 8.30
C THR A 27 -6.69 -11.66 6.96
N ILE A 28 -5.91 -11.32 5.93
CA ILE A 28 -6.38 -11.25 4.55
C ILE A 28 -5.68 -12.37 3.78
N ARG A 29 -6.47 -13.18 3.10
CA ARG A 29 -5.97 -14.28 2.28
C ARG A 29 -5.88 -13.86 0.83
N ARG A 30 -5.13 -14.62 0.06
CA ARG A 30 -4.98 -14.38 -1.38
C ARG A 30 -6.34 -14.39 -2.08
N SER A 31 -6.53 -13.45 -3.00
CA SER A 31 -7.75 -13.27 -3.80
C SER A 31 -8.98 -12.83 -3.01
N GLU A 32 -8.82 -12.37 -1.78
CA GLU A 32 -9.92 -11.78 -1.02
C GLU A 32 -10.10 -10.29 -1.35
N PHE A 33 -11.35 -9.87 -1.36
CA PHE A 33 -11.73 -8.46 -1.42
C PHE A 33 -12.27 -8.07 -0.04
N VAL A 34 -11.58 -7.16 0.64
CA VAL A 34 -11.91 -6.77 2.02
C VAL A 34 -12.31 -5.30 2.05
N VAL A 35 -13.42 -5.00 2.73
CA VAL A 35 -13.89 -3.64 2.92
C VAL A 35 -13.69 -3.24 4.39
N LEU A 36 -13.01 -2.11 4.58
CA LEU A 36 -12.77 -1.54 5.91
C LEU A 36 -13.73 -0.38 6.12
N CYS A 37 -14.67 -0.53 7.06
CA CYS A 37 -15.71 0.44 7.33
C CYS A 37 -15.56 1.04 8.72
N GLY A 38 -16.04 2.27 8.87
CA GLY A 38 -16.07 2.93 10.16
C GLY A 38 -16.25 4.43 10.01
N LYS A 39 -16.49 5.09 11.14
CA LYS A 39 -16.64 6.54 11.18
C LYS A 39 -15.32 7.23 10.81
N SER A 40 -15.43 8.46 10.29
CA SER A 40 -14.26 9.30 10.05
C SER A 40 -13.46 9.46 11.35
N GLY A 41 -12.15 9.33 11.26
CA GLY A 41 -11.27 9.47 12.43
C GLY A 41 -11.12 8.19 13.27
N CYS A 42 -11.68 7.06 12.86
CA CYS A 42 -11.58 5.81 13.64
C CYS A 42 -10.29 5.01 13.39
N GLY A 43 -9.38 5.51 12.56
CA GLY A 43 -8.10 4.86 12.33
C GLY A 43 -7.96 4.07 11.04
N LYS A 44 -8.93 4.13 10.13
CA LYS A 44 -8.89 3.40 8.85
C LYS A 44 -7.65 3.75 8.02
N SER A 45 -7.41 5.03 7.80
CA SER A 45 -6.26 5.50 7.03
C SER A 45 -4.94 5.17 7.72
N THR A 46 -4.91 5.28 9.04
CA THR A 46 -3.75 4.90 9.84
C THR A 46 -3.42 3.42 9.65
N LEU A 47 -4.43 2.55 9.73
CA LEU A 47 -4.24 1.12 9.50
C LEU A 47 -3.73 0.83 8.10
N LEU A 48 -4.34 1.42 7.08
CA LEU A 48 -3.93 1.19 5.69
C LEU A 48 -2.48 1.62 5.45
N ARG A 49 -2.06 2.74 6.04
CA ARG A 49 -0.67 3.20 5.90
C ARG A 49 0.34 2.25 6.53
N HIS A 50 -0.04 1.55 7.59
CA HIS A 50 0.82 0.55 8.22
C HIS A 50 1.03 -0.68 7.34
N LEU A 51 0.17 -0.90 6.33
CA LEU A 51 0.34 -1.99 5.38
C LEU A 51 1.32 -1.66 4.26
N LYS A 52 1.76 -0.42 4.17
CA LYS A 52 2.74 0.03 3.16
C LYS A 52 3.97 0.59 3.87
N LYS A 53 5.08 -0.10 3.76
CA LYS A 53 6.31 0.22 4.49
C LYS A 53 6.70 1.69 4.44
N ASN A 54 6.69 2.28 3.24
CA ASN A 54 7.13 3.65 3.05
C ASN A 54 6.15 4.71 3.54
N LEU A 55 4.92 4.29 3.87
CA LEU A 55 3.87 5.19 4.35
C LEU A 55 3.56 5.00 5.84
N MET A 56 4.28 4.12 6.51
CA MET A 56 4.06 3.86 7.94
C MET A 56 4.21 5.14 8.74
N PRO A 57 3.20 5.52 9.52
CA PRO A 57 3.28 6.72 10.35
C PRO A 57 4.35 6.56 11.45
N TYR A 58 4.98 7.67 11.80
CA TYR A 58 5.86 7.71 12.95
C TYR A 58 5.04 7.71 14.23
N GLY A 59 5.44 6.89 15.18
CA GLY A 59 4.78 6.77 16.46
C GLY A 59 5.12 5.48 17.17
N ASN A 60 4.33 5.14 18.18
CA ASN A 60 4.54 3.95 18.98
C ASN A 60 3.66 2.81 18.46
N LEU A 61 4.29 1.84 17.80
CA LEU A 61 3.63 0.67 17.25
C LEU A 61 3.91 -0.56 18.09
N MET A 62 2.85 -1.28 18.46
CA MET A 62 2.94 -2.56 19.16
C MET A 62 2.19 -3.63 18.35
N GLY A 63 2.58 -4.87 18.56
CA GLY A 63 2.02 -6.00 17.80
C GLY A 63 2.80 -6.27 16.53
N SER A 64 2.24 -7.11 15.65
CA SER A 64 2.92 -7.48 14.41
C SER A 64 2.02 -7.32 13.19
N ILE A 65 2.59 -6.80 12.12
CA ILE A 65 1.94 -6.66 10.81
C ILE A 65 2.83 -7.38 9.81
N CYS A 66 2.31 -8.44 9.18
CA CYS A 66 3.09 -9.28 8.29
C CYS A 66 2.49 -9.34 6.89
N TYR A 67 3.38 -9.43 5.90
CA TYR A 67 3.06 -9.70 4.51
C TYR A 67 3.76 -11.01 4.12
N CYS A 68 2.98 -12.01 3.71
CA CYS A 68 3.48 -13.35 3.38
C CYS A 68 4.41 -13.93 4.46
N GLY A 69 4.06 -13.71 5.74
CA GLY A 69 4.83 -14.21 6.87
C GLY A 69 6.02 -13.35 7.29
N HIS A 70 6.31 -12.26 6.59
CA HIS A 70 7.42 -11.37 6.88
C HIS A 70 6.91 -10.04 7.43
N GLU A 71 7.51 -9.53 8.48
CA GLU A 71 7.13 -8.22 9.01
C GLU A 71 7.31 -7.13 7.97
N ILE A 72 6.30 -6.26 7.84
CA ILE A 72 6.31 -5.20 6.81
C ILE A 72 7.50 -4.25 6.98
N GLU A 73 7.89 -3.96 8.22
CA GLU A 73 9.05 -3.10 8.48
C GLU A 73 10.35 -3.65 7.92
N THR A 74 10.47 -4.97 7.87
CA THR A 74 11.68 -5.66 7.40
C THR A 74 11.62 -6.08 5.94
N LEU A 75 10.50 -5.79 5.24
CA LEU A 75 10.37 -6.11 3.83
C LEU A 75 11.42 -5.37 3.01
N ASP A 76 11.95 -6.04 1.99
CA ASP A 76 12.75 -5.40 0.96
C ASP A 76 11.91 -4.32 0.28
N GLU A 77 12.48 -3.14 0.08
CA GLU A 77 11.78 -2.01 -0.54
C GLU A 77 11.25 -2.35 -1.93
N ARG A 78 11.98 -3.15 -2.67
CA ARG A 78 11.56 -3.60 -4.00
C ARG A 78 10.32 -4.47 -3.94
N VAL A 79 10.24 -5.38 -2.97
CA VAL A 79 9.05 -6.21 -2.76
C VAL A 79 7.86 -5.35 -2.38
N SER A 80 8.04 -4.43 -1.45
CA SER A 80 6.98 -3.50 -1.04
C SER A 80 6.48 -2.66 -2.21
N ALA A 81 7.39 -2.14 -3.03
CA ALA A 81 7.04 -1.32 -4.18
C ALA A 81 6.35 -2.11 -5.29
N ALA A 82 6.82 -3.35 -5.54
CA ALA A 82 6.31 -4.16 -6.65
C ALA A 82 5.00 -4.90 -6.33
N GLU A 83 4.82 -5.32 -5.08
CA GLU A 83 3.73 -6.22 -4.72
C GLU A 83 2.60 -5.56 -3.93
N ILE A 84 2.85 -4.43 -3.30
CA ILE A 84 1.85 -3.72 -2.50
C ILE A 84 1.61 -2.34 -3.10
N GLY A 85 0.46 -2.18 -3.76
CA GLY A 85 0.04 -0.88 -4.28
C GLY A 85 -0.76 -0.11 -3.25
N PHE A 86 -0.72 1.20 -3.31
CA PHE A 86 -1.47 2.08 -2.41
C PHE A 86 -2.08 3.24 -3.19
N VAL A 87 -3.38 3.46 -3.02
CA VAL A 87 -4.09 4.60 -3.58
C VAL A 87 -4.46 5.53 -2.43
N GLN A 88 -3.98 6.76 -2.48
CA GLN A 88 -4.23 7.74 -1.42
C GLN A 88 -5.66 8.26 -1.47
N GLN A 89 -6.09 8.93 -0.38
CA GLN A 89 -7.43 9.50 -0.28
C GLN A 89 -7.70 10.53 -1.39
N SER A 90 -6.68 11.26 -1.83
CA SER A 90 -6.75 12.18 -2.96
C SER A 90 -5.83 11.67 -4.07
N PRO A 91 -6.30 10.76 -4.94
CA PRO A 91 -5.44 10.12 -5.95
C PRO A 91 -4.79 11.10 -6.90
N ASP A 92 -5.42 12.23 -7.17
CA ASP A 92 -4.86 13.26 -8.07
C ASP A 92 -3.50 13.77 -7.58
N ASN A 93 -3.27 13.76 -6.28
CA ASN A 93 -2.00 14.20 -5.70
C ASN A 93 -0.86 13.18 -5.88
N GLN A 94 -1.18 11.97 -6.34
CA GLN A 94 -0.17 10.96 -6.62
C GLN A 94 0.39 11.04 -8.04
N ILE A 95 -0.27 11.81 -8.91
CA ILE A 95 0.16 11.98 -10.30
C ILE A 95 1.40 12.85 -10.32
N VAL A 96 2.49 12.35 -10.88
CA VAL A 96 3.79 13.04 -10.91
C VAL A 96 4.23 13.47 -12.31
N THR A 97 3.60 12.97 -13.36
CA THR A 97 3.96 13.27 -14.74
C THR A 97 2.83 13.98 -15.48
N ASP A 98 3.14 14.55 -16.63
CA ASP A 98 2.18 15.30 -17.46
C ASP A 98 1.60 14.49 -18.61
N LYS A 99 2.04 13.25 -18.79
CA LYS A 99 1.58 12.36 -19.86
C LYS A 99 1.15 11.02 -19.31
N VAL A 100 0.07 10.48 -19.89
CA VAL A 100 -0.49 9.18 -19.46
C VAL A 100 0.55 8.06 -19.56
N PHE A 101 1.28 7.99 -20.68
CA PHE A 101 2.31 6.97 -20.87
C PHE A 101 3.38 7.04 -19.77
N HIS A 102 3.87 8.25 -19.47
CA HIS A 102 4.90 8.44 -18.47
C HIS A 102 4.40 8.09 -17.07
N GLU A 103 3.14 8.41 -16.77
CA GLU A 103 2.55 8.08 -15.48
C GLU A 103 2.43 6.57 -15.28
N LEU A 104 1.96 5.85 -16.29
CA LEU A 104 1.87 4.39 -16.24
C LEU A 104 3.25 3.73 -16.15
N ALA A 105 4.25 4.32 -16.80
CA ALA A 105 5.60 3.78 -16.82
C ALA A 105 6.42 4.11 -15.56
N PHE A 106 6.01 5.11 -14.79
CA PHE A 106 6.80 5.65 -13.68
C PHE A 106 7.22 4.59 -12.68
N GLY A 107 6.27 3.78 -12.21
CA GLY A 107 6.55 2.73 -11.23
C GLY A 107 7.46 1.63 -11.80
N LEU A 108 7.25 1.26 -13.06
CA LEU A 108 8.06 0.24 -13.74
C LEU A 108 9.49 0.73 -13.96
N GLU A 109 9.64 1.99 -14.32
CA GLU A 109 10.94 2.63 -14.47
C GLU A 109 11.69 2.68 -13.15
N SER A 110 11.00 3.01 -12.08
CA SER A 110 11.58 3.03 -10.73
C SER A 110 12.05 1.65 -10.27
N LEU A 111 11.42 0.58 -10.77
CA LEU A 111 11.83 -0.81 -10.50
C LEU A 111 12.98 -1.28 -11.39
N GLY A 112 13.44 -0.43 -12.33
CA GLY A 112 14.53 -0.78 -13.23
C GLY A 112 14.14 -1.72 -14.35
N MET A 113 12.87 -1.76 -14.76
CA MET A 113 12.40 -2.60 -15.84
C MET A 113 12.94 -2.12 -17.19
N ASP A 114 13.28 -3.05 -18.08
CA ASP A 114 13.77 -2.70 -19.40
C ASP A 114 12.68 -2.05 -20.27
N ASN A 115 13.11 -1.21 -21.23
CA ASN A 115 12.18 -0.43 -22.05
C ASN A 115 11.17 -1.28 -22.83
N ARG A 116 11.59 -2.42 -23.35
CA ARG A 116 10.74 -3.29 -24.15
C ARG A 116 9.61 -3.87 -23.32
N THR A 117 9.93 -4.42 -22.14
CA THR A 117 8.95 -4.99 -21.22
C THR A 117 8.04 -3.89 -20.68
N MET A 118 8.60 -2.74 -20.35
CA MET A 118 7.86 -1.59 -19.84
C MET A 118 6.82 -1.10 -20.83
N LYS A 119 7.20 -0.91 -22.11
CA LYS A 119 6.27 -0.49 -23.17
C LYS A 119 5.12 -1.48 -23.35
N ARG A 120 5.43 -2.77 -23.32
CA ARG A 120 4.39 -3.81 -23.42
C ARG A 120 3.43 -3.73 -22.25
N ARG A 121 3.92 -3.62 -21.03
CA ARG A 121 3.08 -3.55 -19.84
C ARG A 121 2.22 -2.30 -19.80
N VAL A 122 2.77 -1.16 -20.19
CA VAL A 122 2.01 0.09 -20.30
C VAL A 122 0.89 -0.05 -21.33
N ALA A 123 1.19 -0.63 -22.49
CA ALA A 123 0.19 -0.84 -23.53
C ALA A 123 -0.94 -1.78 -23.06
N GLU A 124 -0.60 -2.86 -22.37
CA GLU A 124 -1.56 -3.80 -21.81
C GLU A 124 -2.51 -3.11 -20.83
N MET A 125 -1.97 -2.33 -19.89
CA MET A 125 -2.77 -1.63 -18.89
C MET A 125 -3.60 -0.51 -19.48
N ALA A 126 -3.06 0.25 -20.42
CA ALA A 126 -3.80 1.30 -21.12
C ALA A 126 -4.99 0.70 -21.89
N SER A 127 -4.79 -0.43 -22.53
CA SER A 127 -5.86 -1.16 -23.22
C SER A 127 -6.90 -1.68 -22.21
N PHE A 128 -6.46 -2.26 -21.12
CA PHE A 128 -7.36 -2.80 -20.10
C PHE A 128 -8.27 -1.72 -19.52
N PHE A 129 -7.75 -0.52 -19.25
CA PHE A 129 -8.53 0.59 -18.71
C PHE A 129 -9.16 1.49 -19.78
N GLY A 130 -8.95 1.21 -21.07
CA GLY A 130 -9.54 1.99 -22.13
C GLY A 130 -8.98 3.41 -22.28
N ILE A 131 -7.74 3.63 -21.92
CA ILE A 131 -7.08 4.95 -21.97
C ILE A 131 -5.96 5.01 -23.01
N GLN A 132 -5.99 4.14 -23.98
CA GLN A 132 -5.03 4.08 -25.09
C GLN A 132 -5.43 5.06 -26.18
N THR A 133 -4.92 6.25 -26.20
CA THR A 133 -5.17 7.24 -27.26
C THR A 133 -3.87 7.83 -27.79
#